data_c949a4c7dfa22f91d1bf04fc8887d7f0
#
_entry.id   c949a4c7dfa22f91d1bf04fc8887d7f0
#
_cell.length_a   1.000
_cell.length_b   1.000
_cell.length_c   1.000
_cell.angle_alpha   90.00
_cell.angle_beta   90.00
_cell.angle_gamma   90.00
#
_symmetry.space_group_name_H-M   'P 1'
#
loop_
_entity.id
_entity.type
_entity.pdbx_description
1 polymer ?
#
loop_
_entity_poly.entity_id
_entity_poly.type
_entity_poly.pdbx_seq_one_letter_code
_entity_poly.pdbx_strand_id
1 'polypeptide(L)'
;MTKLFGTNGIRGIFGETFTLDFASEITLSLATYFKKGPILVGYDGRESSITVSKIICSSLNSAGFDCAITGLVPTPCLQYSTKKLGYQGGIMITASHNPPQYNGIKPTAKDGVEISRDDELKVEEIGRASCRERV
;
A
#
# COMPACT_ATOMS: atom_id res chain seq x y z
N MET A 1 3.21 9.21 19.61
CA MET A 1 2.48 9.11 18.35
C MET A 1 2.40 7.65 17.90
N THR A 2 1.23 7.21 17.50
CA THR A 2 0.98 5.80 17.20
C THR A 2 1.75 5.36 15.95
N LYS A 3 2.41 4.22 16.06
CA LYS A 3 3.12 3.58 14.98
C LYS A 3 2.12 2.97 14.00
N LEU A 4 2.19 3.36 12.72
CA LEU A 4 1.26 2.85 11.69
C LEU A 4 1.67 1.47 11.19
N PHE A 5 2.95 1.30 10.88
CA PHE A 5 3.44 0.03 10.37
C PHE A 5 3.71 -0.95 11.50
N GLY A 6 3.06 -2.10 11.45
CA GLY A 6 3.37 -3.24 12.31
C GLY A 6 4.50 -4.08 11.71
N THR A 7 4.62 -5.31 12.17
CA THR A 7 5.64 -6.26 11.69
C THR A 7 5.50 -6.57 10.20
N ASN A 8 4.27 -6.54 9.68
CA ASN A 8 3.95 -6.90 8.29
C ASN A 8 3.02 -5.87 7.64
N GLY A 9 3.47 -4.63 7.54
CA GLY A 9 2.71 -3.57 6.89
C GLY A 9 1.68 -2.90 7.80
N ILE A 10 0.75 -2.19 7.18
CA ILE A 10 -0.34 -1.48 7.86
C ILE A 10 -1.60 -2.32 7.79
N ARG A 11 -2.25 -2.58 8.91
CA ARG A 11 -3.47 -3.39 8.99
C ARG A 11 -4.52 -2.78 9.90
N GLY A 12 -5.78 -3.11 9.64
CA GLY A 12 -6.88 -2.71 10.47
C GLY A 12 -8.18 -3.38 10.06
N ILE A 13 -9.23 -3.11 10.81
CA ILE A 13 -10.58 -3.63 10.50
C ILE A 13 -11.18 -2.75 9.42
N PHE A 14 -11.56 -3.37 8.30
CA PHE A 14 -12.09 -2.64 7.15
C PHE A 14 -13.39 -1.92 7.53
N GLY A 15 -13.44 -0.62 7.21
CA GLY A 15 -14.59 0.22 7.54
C GLY A 15 -14.53 0.85 8.93
N GLU A 16 -13.62 0.42 9.80
CA GLU A 16 -13.44 0.96 11.16
C GLU A 16 -12.10 1.65 11.33
N THR A 17 -11.03 0.87 11.41
CA THR A 17 -9.65 1.37 11.56
C THR A 17 -8.88 1.40 10.24
N PHE A 18 -9.34 0.65 9.25
CA PHE A 18 -8.82 0.66 7.88
C PHE A 18 -9.94 1.12 6.95
N THR A 19 -10.09 2.43 6.81
CA THR A 19 -11.12 3.05 5.98
C THR A 19 -10.59 3.34 4.57
N LEU A 20 -11.48 3.65 3.63
CA LEU A 20 -11.09 4.07 2.29
C LEU A 20 -10.28 5.37 2.32
N ASP A 21 -10.68 6.31 3.18
CA ASP A 21 -9.93 7.56 3.36
C ASP A 21 -8.52 7.28 3.87
N PHE A 22 -8.39 6.40 4.86
CA PHE A 22 -7.10 5.99 5.39
C PHE A 22 -6.24 5.33 4.30
N ALA A 23 -6.82 4.40 3.53
CA ALA A 23 -6.12 3.74 2.43
C ALA A 23 -5.62 4.74 1.38
N SER A 24 -6.44 5.74 1.04
CA SER A 24 -6.05 6.80 0.10
C SER A 24 -4.90 7.64 0.66
N GLU A 25 -4.98 8.06 1.91
CA GLU A 25 -3.92 8.86 2.54
C GLU A 25 -2.58 8.12 2.58
N ILE A 26 -2.60 6.85 2.96
CA ILE A 26 -1.39 6.02 2.99
C ILE A 26 -0.83 5.85 1.57
N THR A 27 -1.69 5.65 0.59
CA THR A 27 -1.26 5.53 -0.81
C THR A 27 -0.58 6.79 -1.31
N LEU A 28 -1.11 7.97 -0.98
CA LEU A 28 -0.49 9.24 -1.36
C LEU A 28 0.87 9.42 -0.68
N SER A 29 1.00 8.99 0.57
CA SER A 29 2.29 9.00 1.28
C SER A 29 3.29 8.06 0.60
N LEU A 30 2.84 6.87 0.20
CA LEU A 30 3.67 5.92 -0.55
C LEU A 30 4.07 6.47 -1.92
N ALA A 31 3.16 7.16 -2.61
CA ALA A 31 3.48 7.80 -3.88
C ALA A 31 4.62 8.80 -3.73
N THR A 32 4.55 9.64 -2.69
CA THR A 32 5.62 10.59 -2.40
C THR A 32 6.94 9.86 -2.09
N TYR A 33 6.88 8.77 -1.35
CA TYR A 33 8.06 7.94 -1.05
C TYR A 33 8.66 7.32 -2.31
N PHE A 34 7.84 6.72 -3.18
CA PHE A 34 8.30 6.09 -4.42
C PHE A 34 8.81 7.10 -5.45
N LYS A 35 8.34 8.33 -5.38
CA LYS A 35 8.67 9.47 -6.25
C LYS A 35 8.10 9.38 -7.66
N LYS A 36 8.09 8.21 -8.27
CA LYS A 36 7.55 7.99 -9.62
C LYS A 36 7.02 6.57 -9.77
N GLY A 37 6.15 6.36 -10.76
CA GLY A 37 5.64 5.04 -11.13
C GLY A 37 6.44 4.43 -12.27
N PRO A 38 5.94 3.31 -12.81
CA PRO A 38 4.65 2.70 -12.47
C PRO A 38 4.69 1.88 -11.18
N ILE A 39 3.52 1.70 -10.56
CA ILE A 39 3.35 0.92 -9.35
C ILE A 39 2.46 -0.30 -9.66
N LEU A 40 2.87 -1.46 -9.17
CA LEU A 40 2.11 -2.70 -9.32
C LEU A 40 1.29 -2.95 -8.07
N VAL A 41 -0.01 -3.24 -8.23
CA VAL A 41 -0.93 -3.49 -7.12
C VAL A 41 -1.50 -4.89 -7.24
N GLY A 42 -1.38 -5.67 -6.17
CA GLY A 42 -1.96 -7.00 -6.09
C GLY A 42 -2.79 -7.14 -4.81
N TYR A 43 -3.62 -8.16 -4.73
CA TYR A 43 -4.48 -8.35 -3.57
C TYR A 43 -4.77 -9.83 -3.34
N ASP A 44 -5.14 -10.14 -2.09
CA ASP A 44 -5.56 -11.48 -1.69
C ASP A 44 -7.08 -11.65 -1.86
N GLY A 45 -7.62 -12.81 -1.44
CA GLY A 45 -9.02 -13.17 -1.63
C GLY A 45 -10.02 -12.56 -0.67
N ARG A 46 -9.65 -11.56 0.14
CA ARG A 46 -10.58 -10.90 1.06
C ARG A 46 -11.63 -10.11 0.29
N GLU A 47 -12.87 -10.07 0.80
CA GLU A 47 -13.96 -9.35 0.12
C GLU A 47 -13.64 -7.88 -0.10
N SER A 48 -13.01 -7.23 0.86
CA SER A 48 -12.67 -5.80 0.76
C SER A 48 -11.50 -5.51 -0.18
N SER A 49 -10.71 -6.52 -0.56
CA SER A 49 -9.47 -6.30 -1.31
C SER A 49 -9.70 -5.65 -2.67
N ILE A 50 -10.73 -6.03 -3.39
CA ILE A 50 -11.03 -5.43 -4.70
C ILE A 50 -11.35 -3.94 -4.53
N THR A 51 -12.18 -3.60 -3.55
CA THR A 51 -12.53 -2.20 -3.27
C THR A 51 -11.30 -1.38 -2.89
N VAL A 52 -10.45 -1.92 -2.02
CA VAL A 52 -9.21 -1.28 -1.61
C VAL A 52 -8.27 -1.09 -2.81
N SER A 53 -8.17 -2.09 -3.71
CA SER A 53 -7.33 -1.98 -4.89
C SER A 53 -7.76 -0.83 -5.81
N LYS A 54 -9.05 -0.62 -5.94
CA LYS A 54 -9.59 0.48 -6.75
C LYS A 54 -9.24 1.85 -6.15
N ILE A 55 -9.37 1.99 -4.84
CA ILE A 55 -9.03 3.23 -4.14
C ILE A 55 -7.52 3.51 -4.25
N ILE A 56 -6.69 2.50 -4.09
CA ILE A 56 -5.24 2.64 -4.21
C ILE A 56 -4.85 3.09 -5.61
N CYS A 57 -5.37 2.43 -6.64
CA CYS A 57 -5.07 2.83 -8.02
C CYS A 57 -5.59 4.21 -8.36
N SER A 58 -6.80 4.56 -7.93
CA SER A 58 -7.34 5.90 -8.12
C SER A 58 -6.47 6.97 -7.46
N SER A 59 -6.00 6.70 -6.24
CA SER A 59 -5.13 7.62 -5.50
C SER A 59 -3.78 7.78 -6.20
N LEU A 60 -3.18 6.68 -6.67
CA LEU A 60 -1.94 6.73 -7.44
C LEU A 60 -2.11 7.54 -8.73
N ASN A 61 -3.18 7.29 -9.46
CA ASN A 61 -3.47 8.02 -10.69
C ASN A 61 -3.66 9.52 -10.42
N SER A 62 -4.32 9.87 -9.32
CA SER A 62 -4.51 11.29 -8.94
C SER A 62 -3.19 11.98 -8.64
N ALA A 63 -2.19 11.24 -8.20
CA ALA A 63 -0.84 11.74 -7.94
C ALA A 63 0.07 11.72 -9.19
N GLY A 64 -0.47 11.33 -10.35
CA GLY A 64 0.28 11.27 -11.60
C GLY A 64 1.04 9.97 -11.81
N PHE A 65 0.71 8.91 -11.09
CA PHE A 65 1.38 7.62 -11.19
C PHE A 65 0.58 6.66 -12.05
N ASP A 66 1.25 5.98 -12.97
CA ASP A 66 0.67 4.83 -13.65
C ASP A 66 0.59 3.65 -12.69
N CYS A 67 -0.48 2.88 -12.79
CA CYS A 67 -0.77 1.78 -11.88
C CYS A 67 -1.30 0.60 -12.67
N ALA A 68 -0.81 -0.60 -12.37
CA ALA A 68 -1.35 -1.83 -12.93
C ALA A 68 -1.81 -2.73 -11.78
N ILE A 69 -2.97 -3.37 -11.97
CA ILE A 69 -3.53 -4.30 -11.00
C ILE A 69 -3.31 -5.72 -11.52
N THR A 70 -2.65 -6.56 -10.70
CA THR A 70 -2.37 -7.94 -11.08
C THR A 70 -3.60 -8.85 -11.03
N GLY A 71 -4.61 -8.44 -10.26
CA GLY A 71 -5.68 -9.34 -9.85
C GLY A 71 -5.30 -10.08 -8.57
N LEU A 72 -5.99 -11.20 -8.32
CA LEU A 72 -5.77 -12.04 -7.14
C LEU A 72 -4.46 -12.81 -7.27
N VAL A 73 -3.48 -12.49 -6.43
CA VAL A 73 -2.17 -13.14 -6.44
C VAL A 73 -1.65 -13.30 -5.01
N PRO A 74 -0.79 -14.29 -4.75
CA PRO A 74 -0.08 -14.36 -3.47
C PRO A 74 1.03 -13.31 -3.39
N THR A 75 1.39 -12.93 -2.18
CA THR A 75 2.41 -11.90 -1.94
C THR A 75 3.73 -12.16 -2.68
N PRO A 76 4.30 -13.37 -2.67
CA PRO A 76 5.54 -13.62 -3.41
C PRO A 76 5.43 -13.36 -4.91
N CYS A 77 4.27 -13.59 -5.49
CA CYS A 77 4.02 -13.33 -6.91
C CYS A 77 4.11 -11.83 -7.21
N LEU A 78 3.47 -11.00 -6.38
CA LEU A 78 3.55 -9.55 -6.51
C LEU A 78 5.00 -9.07 -6.38
N GLN A 79 5.70 -9.55 -5.38
CA GLN A 79 7.09 -9.17 -5.11
C GLN A 79 8.00 -9.51 -6.29
N TYR A 80 7.91 -10.72 -6.78
CA TYR A 80 8.67 -11.18 -7.94
C TYR A 80 8.34 -10.34 -9.19
N SER A 81 7.07 -10.12 -9.45
CA SER A 81 6.61 -9.37 -10.63
C SER A 81 7.04 -7.91 -10.57
N THR A 82 7.02 -7.29 -9.39
CA THR A 82 7.48 -5.92 -9.21
C THR A 82 8.91 -5.75 -9.71
N LYS A 83 9.79 -6.64 -9.30
CA LYS A 83 11.19 -6.63 -9.73
C LYS A 83 11.33 -7.01 -11.19
N LYS A 84 10.74 -8.12 -11.58
CA LYS A 84 10.93 -8.73 -12.92
C LYS A 84 10.42 -7.83 -14.03
N LEU A 85 9.31 -7.14 -13.82
CA LEU A 85 8.67 -6.29 -14.83
C LEU A 85 9.13 -4.83 -14.76
N GLY A 86 10.05 -4.50 -13.86
CA GLY A 86 10.64 -3.16 -13.80
C GLY A 86 9.75 -2.09 -13.19
N TYR A 87 8.85 -2.45 -12.28
CA TYR A 87 8.04 -1.48 -11.56
C TYR A 87 8.86 -0.73 -10.52
N GLN A 88 8.53 0.52 -10.27
CA GLN A 88 9.21 1.33 -9.26
C GLN A 88 8.85 0.94 -7.83
N GLY A 89 7.77 0.23 -7.66
CA GLY A 89 7.33 -0.32 -6.39
C GLY A 89 6.10 -1.17 -6.56
N GLY A 90 5.74 -1.87 -5.49
CA GLY A 90 4.55 -2.70 -5.46
C GLY A 90 3.76 -2.45 -4.18
N ILE A 91 2.47 -2.69 -4.24
CA ILE A 91 1.59 -2.61 -3.08
C ILE A 91 0.77 -3.88 -3.04
N MET A 92 0.94 -4.67 -1.97
CA MET A 92 0.12 -5.86 -1.73
C MET A 92 -0.98 -5.54 -0.73
N ILE A 93 -2.21 -5.86 -1.10
CA ILE A 93 -3.38 -5.65 -0.25
C ILE A 93 -3.68 -6.97 0.43
N THR A 94 -3.33 -7.05 1.71
CA THR A 94 -3.48 -8.27 2.49
C THR A 94 -3.41 -7.98 3.98
N ALA A 95 -4.04 -8.80 4.79
CA ALA A 95 -3.87 -8.80 6.23
C ALA A 95 -3.35 -10.16 6.71
N SER A 96 -2.78 -10.96 5.80
CA SER A 96 -2.12 -12.23 6.09
C SER A 96 -2.98 -13.19 6.92
N HIS A 97 -2.63 -13.40 8.19
CA HIS A 97 -3.33 -14.34 9.08
C HIS A 97 -4.48 -13.72 9.87
N ASN A 98 -4.73 -12.43 9.74
CA ASN A 98 -5.82 -11.79 10.45
C ASN A 98 -7.18 -12.29 9.98
N PRO A 99 -8.23 -12.20 10.82
CA PRO A 99 -9.59 -12.58 10.43
C PRO A 99 -10.09 -11.87 9.18
N PRO A 100 -11.15 -12.39 8.52
CA PRO A 100 -11.63 -11.84 7.24
C PRO A 100 -12.01 -10.36 7.25
N GLN A 101 -12.42 -9.82 8.38
CA GLN A 101 -12.80 -8.41 8.50
C GLN A 101 -11.62 -7.46 8.48
N TYR A 102 -10.39 -7.96 8.59
CA TYR A 102 -9.18 -7.16 8.50
C TYR A 102 -8.75 -6.99 7.05
N ASN A 103 -8.05 -5.91 6.77
CA ASN A 103 -7.29 -5.77 5.54
C ASN A 103 -6.07 -4.90 5.82
N GLY A 104 -5.23 -4.72 4.83
CA GLY A 104 -3.99 -3.96 5.03
C GLY A 104 -3.24 -3.69 3.75
N ILE A 105 -2.17 -2.94 3.90
CA ILE A 105 -1.27 -2.52 2.81
C ILE A 105 0.15 -2.91 3.18
N LYS A 106 0.82 -3.58 2.26
CA LYS A 106 2.19 -4.05 2.42
C LYS A 106 3.03 -3.57 1.23
N PRO A 107 3.80 -2.49 1.40
CA PRO A 107 4.60 -1.95 0.31
C PRO A 107 5.83 -2.80 -0.01
N THR A 108 6.18 -2.85 -1.28
CA THR A 108 7.35 -3.56 -1.81
C THR A 108 8.21 -2.57 -2.58
N ALA A 109 9.52 -2.60 -2.37
CA ALA A 109 10.47 -1.79 -3.11
C ALA A 109 10.69 -2.36 -4.52
N LYS A 110 11.35 -1.58 -5.38
CA LYS A 110 11.60 -1.98 -6.78
C LYS A 110 12.43 -3.25 -6.94
N ASP A 111 13.18 -3.62 -5.90
CA ASP A 111 13.97 -4.86 -5.88
C ASP A 111 13.15 -6.10 -5.50
N GLY A 112 11.85 -5.95 -5.28
CA GLY A 112 10.96 -7.04 -4.92
C GLY A 112 10.94 -7.39 -3.44
N VAL A 113 11.62 -6.61 -2.61
CA VAL A 113 11.69 -6.84 -1.17
C VAL A 113 10.77 -5.84 -0.46
N GLU A 114 10.18 -6.23 0.67
CA GLU A 114 9.42 -5.30 1.49
C GLU A 114 10.28 -4.09 1.85
N ILE A 115 9.67 -2.92 1.90
CA ILE A 115 10.41 -1.71 2.30
C ILE A 115 10.97 -1.88 3.70
N SER A 116 12.13 -1.30 3.95
CA SER A 116 12.82 -1.40 5.24
C SER A 116 12.07 -0.66 6.34
N ARG A 117 12.40 -0.99 7.59
CA ARG A 117 11.83 -0.28 8.75
C ARG A 117 12.11 1.23 8.68
N ASP A 118 13.32 1.61 8.25
CA ASP A 118 13.67 3.01 8.08
C ASP A 118 12.80 3.69 7.02
N ASP A 119 12.52 2.99 5.93
CA ASP A 119 11.65 3.51 4.87
C ASP A 119 10.19 3.58 5.31
N GLU A 120 9.72 2.63 6.10
CA GLU A 120 8.39 2.70 6.70
C GLU A 120 8.24 3.97 7.56
N LEU A 121 9.27 4.30 8.34
CA LEU A 121 9.28 5.53 9.14
C LEU A 121 9.23 6.78 8.27
N LYS A 122 9.91 6.78 7.12
CA LYS A 122 9.84 7.89 6.17
C LYS A 122 8.41 8.06 5.63
N VAL A 123 7.74 6.99 5.29
CA VAL A 123 6.34 7.03 4.83
C VAL A 123 5.43 7.59 5.91
N GLU A 124 5.61 7.17 7.15
CA GLU A 124 4.84 7.69 8.29
C GLU A 124 5.06 9.20 8.47
N GLU A 125 6.29 9.68 8.35
CA GLU A 125 6.61 11.11 8.44
C GLU A 125 5.94 11.91 7.34
N ILE A 126 5.95 11.42 6.11
CA ILE A 126 5.26 12.05 4.98
C ILE A 126 3.78 12.21 5.28
N GLY A 127 3.14 11.16 5.78
CA GLY A 127 1.73 11.18 6.15
C GLY A 127 1.42 12.20 7.24
N ARG A 128 2.29 12.30 8.25
CA ARG A 128 2.14 13.27 9.35
C ARG A 128 2.27 14.71 8.86
N ALA A 129 3.24 14.98 7.99
CA ALA A 129 3.45 16.31 7.42
C ALA A 129 2.23 16.75 6.62
N SER A 130 1.69 15.85 5.79
CA SER A 130 0.49 16.12 5.00
C SER A 130 -0.73 16.42 5.89
N CYS A 131 -0.90 15.69 6.99
CA CYS A 131 -1.98 15.96 7.94
C CYS A 131 -1.84 17.34 8.59
N ARG A 132 -0.62 17.77 8.91
CA ARG A 132 -0.37 19.09 9.48
C ARG A 132 -0.71 20.22 8.52
N GLU A 133 -0.42 20.04 7.25
CA GLU A 133 -0.71 21.05 6.23
C GLU A 133 -2.20 21.26 5.99
N ARG A 134 -3.03 20.26 6.30
CA ARG A 134 -4.49 20.34 6.12
C ARG A 134 -5.22 21.07 7.26
N VAL A 135 -4.52 21.36 8.32
CA VAL A 135 -5.11 22.05 9.49
C VAL A 135 -4.87 23.59 9.40
#